data_020162d8a1246462bfb3ad6c0ada29b7
#
_entry.id   020162d8a1246462bfb3ad6c0ada29b7
#
_cell.length_a   1.000
_cell.length_b   1.000
_cell.length_c   1.000
_cell.angle_alpha   90.00
_cell.angle_beta   90.00
_cell.angle_gamma   90.00
#
_symmetry.space_group_name_H-M   'P 1'
#
loop_
_entity.id
_entity.type
_entity.pdbx_description
1 polymer ?
#
loop_
_entity_poly.entity_id
_entity_poly.type
_entity_poly.pdbx_seq_one_letter_code
_entity_poly.pdbx_strand_id
1 'polypeptide(L)'
;MGAAVKLSDILEYQPVRERWPGLFEAVKAIGAPSIQHFSGTIGGNLCQDNRCQFYDQSKFFRAARQTCNKAGGSTCFAWKGGSDKCHSACQSDSAPILIAMDAKVVIKSKDETRTMPLEELYSSVGERPLTLADNEMLTEIVVPVQVPGAGAAFEKLAYRSSIDYAMVSAGAFVQTEGGRTLRARLVIGAVARGPLSIATVEKTLKNRPAGDQQAINEVAIDAMNTAEAFIANNMTQPIEYRTKMVSVIAKRALTRATERAVSQKGFLEAK
;
A
#
# COMPACT_ATOMS: atom_id res chain seq x y z
N MET A 1 -1.66 -10.80 14.48
CA MET A 1 -1.42 -9.47 15.07
C MET A 1 -2.78 -8.79 15.23
N GLY A 2 -3.09 -8.33 16.45
CA GLY A 2 -4.36 -7.64 16.71
C GLY A 2 -4.42 -6.29 15.99
N ALA A 3 -5.61 -5.90 15.53
CA ALA A 3 -5.79 -4.61 14.82
C ALA A 3 -5.54 -3.39 15.71
N ALA A 4 -5.72 -3.53 17.04
CA ALA A 4 -5.48 -2.48 18.03
C ALA A 4 -4.00 -2.36 18.47
N VAL A 5 -3.09 -3.18 17.95
CA VAL A 5 -1.65 -3.06 18.22
C VAL A 5 -1.14 -1.72 17.72
N LYS A 6 -0.44 -0.99 18.58
CA LYS A 6 0.11 0.31 18.25
C LYS A 6 1.27 0.20 17.25
N LEU A 7 1.45 1.24 16.45
CA LEU A 7 2.55 1.26 15.50
C LEU A 7 3.92 1.25 16.20
N SER A 8 4.04 1.90 17.39
CA SER A 8 5.24 1.82 18.23
C SER A 8 5.57 0.39 18.64
N ASP A 9 4.57 -0.38 19.09
CA ASP A 9 4.79 -1.75 19.54
C ASP A 9 5.28 -2.66 18.41
N ILE A 10 4.79 -2.41 17.18
CA ILE A 10 5.27 -3.12 15.98
C ILE A 10 6.74 -2.78 15.68
N LEU A 11 7.13 -1.51 15.84
CA LEU A 11 8.50 -1.05 15.59
C LEU A 11 9.48 -1.54 16.63
N GLU A 12 9.04 -1.69 17.90
CA GLU A 12 9.85 -2.18 19.00
C GLU A 12 9.97 -3.72 19.00
N TYR A 13 9.01 -4.41 18.36
CA TYR A 13 9.02 -5.87 18.33
C TYR A 13 10.06 -6.40 17.34
N GLN A 14 11.23 -6.81 17.87
CA GLN A 14 12.39 -7.26 17.10
C GLN A 14 12.07 -8.28 15.99
N PRO A 15 11.21 -9.30 16.19
CA PRO A 15 10.88 -10.24 15.13
C PRO A 15 10.24 -9.60 13.87
N VAL A 16 9.52 -8.47 14.00
CA VAL A 16 8.99 -7.76 12.82
C VAL A 16 10.12 -7.16 12.00
N ARG A 17 11.10 -6.54 12.67
CA ARG A 17 12.27 -5.95 12.00
C ARG A 17 13.10 -6.99 11.26
N GLU A 18 13.25 -8.18 11.85
CA GLU A 18 14.09 -9.26 11.31
C GLU A 18 13.37 -10.06 10.22
N ARG A 19 12.12 -10.44 10.47
CA ARG A 19 11.39 -11.37 9.60
C ARG A 19 10.52 -10.68 8.55
N TRP A 20 10.05 -9.46 8.83
CA TRP A 20 9.19 -8.70 7.92
C TRP A 20 9.71 -7.26 7.71
N PRO A 21 10.94 -7.09 7.19
CA PRO A 21 11.58 -5.78 7.07
C PRO A 21 10.76 -4.80 6.22
N GLY A 22 10.04 -5.27 5.20
CA GLY A 22 9.13 -4.43 4.42
C GLY A 22 7.97 -3.87 5.23
N LEU A 23 7.39 -4.67 6.14
CA LEU A 23 6.36 -4.19 7.07
C LEU A 23 6.94 -3.18 8.06
N PHE A 24 8.12 -3.46 8.62
CA PHE A 24 8.82 -2.53 9.49
C PHE A 24 9.04 -1.16 8.81
N GLU A 25 9.49 -1.16 7.57
CA GLU A 25 9.71 0.06 6.78
C GLU A 25 8.42 0.84 6.55
N ALA A 26 7.34 0.15 6.19
CA ALA A 26 6.04 0.76 5.97
C ALA A 26 5.50 1.40 7.25
N VAL A 27 5.55 0.69 8.38
CA VAL A 27 5.09 1.21 9.67
C VAL A 27 5.94 2.40 10.13
N LYS A 28 7.27 2.33 9.94
CA LYS A 28 8.18 3.45 10.23
C LYS A 28 7.89 4.69 9.40
N ALA A 29 7.38 4.53 8.18
CA ALA A 29 7.05 5.63 7.27
C ALA A 29 5.68 6.29 7.54
N ILE A 30 4.87 5.73 8.46
CA ILE A 30 3.55 6.28 8.79
C ILE A 30 3.70 7.56 9.63
N GLY A 31 3.16 8.65 9.12
CA GLY A 31 2.89 9.90 9.86
C GLY A 31 4.06 10.47 10.68
N ALA A 32 3.73 10.99 11.85
CA ALA A 32 4.68 11.54 12.82
C ALA A 32 5.06 10.51 13.88
N PRO A 33 6.34 10.17 14.05
CA PRO A 33 6.80 9.26 15.08
C PRO A 33 6.32 9.62 16.49
N SER A 34 6.33 10.90 16.82
CA SER A 34 5.95 11.41 18.16
C SER A 34 4.45 11.37 18.47
N ILE A 35 3.59 11.22 17.47
CA ILE A 35 2.12 11.22 17.64
C ILE A 35 1.51 9.93 17.11
N GLN A 36 1.60 9.71 15.78
CA GLN A 36 0.92 8.58 15.16
C GLN A 36 1.47 7.23 15.60
N HIS A 37 2.77 7.09 15.86
CA HIS A 37 3.31 5.79 16.29
C HIS A 37 2.83 5.40 17.69
N PHE A 38 2.67 6.34 18.61
CA PHE A 38 2.22 6.05 19.97
C PHE A 38 0.70 5.95 20.15
N SER A 39 -0.08 6.65 19.33
CA SER A 39 -1.55 6.64 19.41
C SER A 39 -2.22 5.85 18.29
N GLY A 40 -1.62 5.78 17.11
CA GLY A 40 -2.14 5.05 15.96
C GLY A 40 -1.94 3.54 16.09
N THR A 41 -2.88 2.79 15.49
CA THR A 41 -2.83 1.33 15.43
C THR A 41 -2.71 0.85 13.99
N ILE A 42 -2.28 -0.39 13.82
CA ILE A 42 -2.17 -0.98 12.47
C ILE A 42 -3.53 -1.11 11.79
N GLY A 43 -4.57 -1.51 12.54
CA GLY A 43 -5.93 -1.55 12.03
C GLY A 43 -6.45 -0.16 11.65
N GLY A 44 -6.16 0.87 12.47
CA GLY A 44 -6.48 2.27 12.15
C GLY A 44 -5.79 2.76 10.89
N ASN A 45 -4.54 2.35 10.65
CA ASN A 45 -3.85 2.68 9.40
C ASN A 45 -4.47 1.98 8.17
N LEU A 46 -4.87 0.72 8.30
CA LEU A 46 -5.53 -0.02 7.22
C LEU A 46 -6.93 0.52 6.93
N CYS A 47 -7.68 0.92 7.97
CA CYS A 47 -9.06 1.40 7.86
C CYS A 47 -9.19 2.92 7.73
N GLN A 48 -8.09 3.65 7.54
CA GLN A 48 -8.17 5.10 7.39
C GLN A 48 -8.98 5.50 6.15
N ASP A 49 -9.71 6.60 6.23
CA ASP A 49 -10.44 7.14 5.09
C ASP A 49 -9.50 7.70 4.01
N ASN A 50 -9.95 7.66 2.77
CA ASN A 50 -9.21 8.19 1.63
C ASN A 50 -9.06 9.71 1.70
N ARG A 51 -7.92 10.19 1.19
CA ARG A 51 -7.54 11.60 1.20
C ARG A 51 -7.73 12.28 -0.16
N CYS A 52 -8.13 13.55 -0.10
CA CYS A 52 -8.26 14.40 -1.29
C CYS A 52 -8.15 15.88 -0.90
N GLN A 53 -7.30 16.66 -1.58
CA GLN A 53 -7.14 18.08 -1.32
C GLN A 53 -8.44 18.91 -1.44
N PHE A 54 -9.45 18.42 -2.13
CA PHE A 54 -10.76 19.09 -2.25
C PHE A 54 -11.72 18.71 -1.11
N TYR A 55 -11.50 17.60 -0.43
CA TYR A 55 -12.32 17.13 0.68
C TYR A 55 -11.70 17.43 2.05
N ASP A 56 -10.38 17.26 2.20
CA ASP A 56 -9.64 17.48 3.44
C ASP A 56 -9.37 18.96 3.70
N GLN A 57 -10.44 19.73 3.72
CA GLN A 57 -10.45 21.17 3.93
C GLN A 57 -11.43 21.54 5.04
N SER A 58 -11.28 22.72 5.62
CA SER A 58 -12.26 23.22 6.60
C SER A 58 -13.66 23.30 6.01
N LYS A 59 -14.68 23.20 6.86
CA LYS A 59 -16.08 23.36 6.45
C LYS A 59 -16.32 24.68 5.74
N PHE A 60 -15.72 25.77 6.24
CA PHE A 60 -15.78 27.10 5.64
C PHE A 60 -15.23 27.10 4.22
N PHE A 61 -14.03 26.54 4.02
CA PHE A 61 -13.40 26.50 2.70
C PHE A 61 -14.20 25.66 1.70
N ARG A 62 -14.78 24.54 2.15
CA ARG A 62 -15.62 23.68 1.30
C ARG A 62 -16.94 24.35 0.91
N ALA A 63 -17.50 25.22 1.78
CA ALA A 63 -18.74 25.94 1.52
C ALA A 63 -18.62 26.99 0.38
N ALA A 64 -17.39 27.40 0.03
CA ALA A 64 -17.14 28.36 -1.06
C ALA A 64 -17.27 27.74 -2.47
N ARG A 65 -17.57 26.44 -2.59
CA ARG A 65 -17.73 25.73 -3.86
C ARG A 65 -18.88 24.72 -3.79
N GLN A 66 -19.25 24.17 -4.94
CA GLN A 66 -20.19 23.05 -4.98
C GLN A 66 -19.66 21.85 -4.19
N THR A 67 -20.58 21.10 -3.61
CA THR A 67 -20.25 19.89 -2.83
C THR A 67 -19.72 18.79 -3.73
N CYS A 68 -18.56 18.19 -3.39
CA CYS A 68 -17.99 17.07 -4.15
C CYS A 68 -18.67 15.74 -3.77
N ASN A 69 -18.49 14.71 -4.62
CA ASN A 69 -19.07 13.36 -4.41
C ASN A 69 -18.82 12.83 -2.99
N LYS A 70 -17.58 12.90 -2.49
CA LYS A 70 -17.24 12.39 -1.15
C LYS A 70 -17.98 13.13 -0.02
N ALA A 71 -18.42 14.36 -0.27
CA ALA A 71 -19.20 15.17 0.69
C ALA A 71 -20.70 15.11 0.42
N GLY A 72 -21.20 14.21 -0.42
CA GLY A 72 -22.61 14.05 -0.76
C GLY A 72 -23.08 14.87 -1.99
N GLY A 73 -22.17 15.43 -2.77
CA GLY A 73 -22.45 16.10 -4.03
C GLY A 73 -22.48 15.14 -5.22
N SER A 74 -22.42 15.71 -6.44
CA SER A 74 -22.59 14.97 -7.69
C SER A 74 -21.38 15.04 -8.64
N THR A 75 -20.28 15.67 -8.23
CA THR A 75 -19.10 15.81 -9.09
C THR A 75 -17.80 15.63 -8.31
N CYS A 76 -16.76 15.17 -8.99
CA CYS A 76 -15.39 15.08 -8.46
C CYS A 76 -14.52 16.17 -9.07
N PHE A 77 -14.02 17.10 -8.26
CA PHE A 77 -13.13 18.17 -8.72
C PHE A 77 -11.67 17.71 -8.94
N ALA A 78 -11.31 16.55 -8.41
CA ALA A 78 -9.98 15.98 -8.62
C ALA A 78 -9.80 15.35 -10.00
N TRP A 79 -10.89 15.04 -10.70
CA TRP A 79 -10.85 14.43 -12.03
C TRP A 79 -11.03 15.49 -13.10
N LYS A 80 -10.15 15.47 -14.12
CA LYS A 80 -10.21 16.42 -15.23
C LYS A 80 -11.55 16.28 -15.99
N GLY A 81 -12.27 17.39 -16.13
CA GLY A 81 -13.61 17.40 -16.75
C GLY A 81 -14.75 16.99 -15.81
N GLY A 82 -14.46 16.69 -14.53
CA GLY A 82 -15.45 16.19 -13.58
C GLY A 82 -15.66 14.67 -13.69
N SER A 83 -16.26 14.08 -12.67
CA SER A 83 -16.62 12.66 -12.64
C SER A 83 -17.77 12.45 -11.67
N ASP A 84 -18.65 11.52 -11.95
CA ASP A 84 -19.71 11.01 -11.06
C ASP A 84 -19.16 10.07 -9.97
N LYS A 85 -17.86 9.77 -9.99
CA LYS A 85 -17.16 8.91 -9.02
C LYS A 85 -16.12 9.70 -8.26
N CYS A 86 -15.98 9.47 -6.97
CA CYS A 86 -14.92 10.03 -6.15
C CYS A 86 -13.55 9.43 -6.50
N HIS A 87 -12.54 10.25 -6.70
CA HIS A 87 -11.16 9.87 -6.98
C HIS A 87 -10.22 10.24 -5.82
N SER A 88 -10.69 10.12 -4.57
CA SER A 88 -9.82 10.24 -3.39
C SER A 88 -8.83 9.07 -3.33
N ALA A 89 -7.63 9.30 -2.78
CA ALA A 89 -6.56 8.31 -2.74
C ALA A 89 -6.48 7.61 -1.37
N CYS A 90 -6.31 6.29 -1.41
CA CYS A 90 -5.97 5.51 -0.22
C CYS A 90 -4.55 5.86 0.25
N GLN A 91 -4.40 6.23 1.51
CA GLN A 91 -3.13 6.70 2.08
C GLN A 91 -2.57 5.77 3.18
N SER A 92 -3.04 4.51 3.22
CA SER A 92 -2.44 3.51 4.08
C SER A 92 -1.06 3.12 3.58
N ASP A 93 -0.01 3.45 4.34
CA ASP A 93 1.36 3.05 3.99
C ASP A 93 1.58 1.54 4.24
N SER A 94 0.88 0.93 5.22
CA SER A 94 1.03 -0.50 5.52
C SER A 94 0.27 -1.41 4.54
N ALA A 95 -0.79 -0.94 3.90
CA ALA A 95 -1.61 -1.77 3.02
C ALA A 95 -0.86 -2.34 1.81
N PRO A 96 -0.07 -1.56 1.04
CA PRO A 96 0.62 -2.10 -0.13
C PRO A 96 1.55 -3.27 0.19
N ILE A 97 2.34 -3.16 1.25
CA ILE A 97 3.29 -4.22 1.60
C ILE A 97 2.59 -5.44 2.20
N LEU A 98 1.56 -5.25 3.02
CA LEU A 98 0.79 -6.35 3.59
C LEU A 98 0.05 -7.13 2.50
N ILE A 99 -0.53 -6.44 1.51
CA ILE A 99 -1.17 -7.09 0.35
C ILE A 99 -0.11 -7.83 -0.50
N ALA A 100 1.04 -7.23 -0.75
CA ALA A 100 2.12 -7.88 -1.50
C ALA A 100 2.60 -9.17 -0.82
N MET A 101 2.55 -9.24 0.52
CA MET A 101 2.88 -10.42 1.33
C MET A 101 1.69 -11.39 1.53
N ASP A 102 0.56 -11.22 0.84
CA ASP A 102 -0.66 -12.04 0.99
C ASP A 102 -1.26 -12.04 2.40
N ALA A 103 -1.17 -10.95 3.12
CA ALA A 103 -1.82 -10.82 4.41
C ALA A 103 -3.33 -10.99 4.30
N LYS A 104 -3.92 -11.61 5.33
CA LYS A 104 -5.37 -11.74 5.50
C LYS A 104 -5.84 -10.90 6.67
N VAL A 105 -7.12 -10.59 6.69
CA VAL A 105 -7.77 -9.88 7.78
C VAL A 105 -8.90 -10.70 8.36
N VAL A 106 -9.08 -10.60 9.67
CA VAL A 106 -10.22 -11.16 10.40
C VAL A 106 -11.16 -10.03 10.75
N ILE A 107 -12.39 -10.16 10.29
CA ILE A 107 -13.47 -9.20 10.51
C ILE A 107 -14.52 -9.86 11.36
N LYS A 108 -14.98 -9.15 12.38
CA LYS A 108 -16.02 -9.62 13.31
C LYS A 108 -17.20 -8.67 13.33
N SER A 109 -18.39 -9.24 13.34
CA SER A 109 -19.63 -8.61 13.75
C SER A 109 -20.11 -9.25 15.05
N LYS A 110 -21.31 -8.88 15.50
CA LYS A 110 -21.95 -9.54 16.66
C LYS A 110 -22.20 -11.04 16.40
N ASP A 111 -22.55 -11.37 15.16
CA ASP A 111 -23.11 -12.69 14.83
C ASP A 111 -22.13 -13.55 14.01
N GLU A 112 -21.09 -12.94 13.38
CA GLU A 112 -20.23 -13.63 12.44
C GLU A 112 -18.76 -13.22 12.59
N THR A 113 -17.88 -14.16 12.27
CA THR A 113 -16.44 -13.92 12.08
C THR A 113 -16.03 -14.44 10.71
N ARG A 114 -15.44 -13.58 9.87
CA ARG A 114 -14.94 -13.96 8.56
C ARG A 114 -13.47 -13.60 8.38
N THR A 115 -12.76 -14.40 7.60
CA THR A 115 -11.37 -14.15 7.21
C THR A 115 -11.31 -13.99 5.71
N MET A 116 -10.66 -12.93 5.24
CA MET A 116 -10.53 -12.68 3.81
C MET A 116 -9.13 -12.12 3.47
N PRO A 117 -8.68 -12.16 2.22
CA PRO A 117 -7.49 -11.43 1.78
C PRO A 117 -7.60 -9.95 2.13
N LEU A 118 -6.48 -9.34 2.59
CA LEU A 118 -6.48 -7.90 2.91
C LEU A 118 -6.86 -7.02 1.72
N GLU A 119 -6.54 -7.44 0.51
CA GLU A 119 -6.88 -6.72 -0.72
C GLU A 119 -8.39 -6.48 -0.87
N GLU A 120 -9.20 -7.45 -0.44
CA GLU A 120 -10.67 -7.40 -0.49
C GLU A 120 -11.28 -6.44 0.56
N LEU A 121 -10.47 -5.95 1.52
CA LEU A 121 -10.91 -4.91 2.45
C LEU A 121 -11.17 -3.57 1.75
N TYR A 122 -10.54 -3.33 0.61
CA TYR A 122 -10.63 -2.08 -0.13
C TYR A 122 -11.67 -2.17 -1.26
N SER A 123 -12.61 -1.23 -1.23
CA SER A 123 -13.57 -1.08 -2.31
C SER A 123 -12.98 -0.26 -3.46
N SER A 124 -13.64 -0.31 -4.63
CA SER A 124 -13.34 0.61 -5.73
C SER A 124 -14.09 1.94 -5.63
N VAL A 125 -14.80 2.20 -4.51
CA VAL A 125 -15.68 3.36 -4.30
C VAL A 125 -14.97 4.35 -3.37
N GLY A 126 -14.59 5.52 -3.89
CA GLY A 126 -13.82 6.51 -3.13
C GLY A 126 -14.62 7.16 -1.98
N GLU A 127 -15.93 7.16 -2.05
CA GLU A 127 -16.86 7.62 -1.01
C GLU A 127 -16.91 6.65 0.20
N ARG A 128 -16.83 5.35 -0.08
CA ARG A 128 -16.78 4.25 0.91
C ARG A 128 -15.60 3.35 0.58
N PRO A 129 -14.38 3.71 0.98
CA PRO A 129 -13.17 3.03 0.54
C PRO A 129 -13.00 1.61 1.09
N LEU A 130 -13.78 1.23 2.11
CA LEU A 130 -13.73 -0.08 2.75
C LEU A 130 -15.00 -0.90 2.47
N THR A 131 -14.83 -2.22 2.42
CA THR A 131 -15.91 -3.19 2.28
C THR A 131 -16.56 -3.59 3.61
N LEU A 132 -16.11 -2.99 4.73
CA LEU A 132 -16.70 -3.21 6.05
C LEU A 132 -18.14 -2.70 6.11
N ALA A 133 -19.03 -3.51 6.62
CA ALA A 133 -20.37 -3.09 7.00
C ALA A 133 -20.34 -2.25 8.29
N ASP A 134 -21.41 -1.50 8.55
CA ASP A 134 -21.47 -0.58 9.70
C ASP A 134 -21.43 -1.31 11.07
N ASN A 135 -21.77 -2.60 11.10
CA ASN A 135 -21.72 -3.48 12.27
C ASN A 135 -20.48 -4.39 12.32
N GLU A 136 -19.52 -4.22 11.41
CA GLU A 136 -18.30 -5.02 11.33
C GLU A 136 -17.07 -4.25 11.83
N MET A 137 -16.14 -4.98 12.42
CA MET A 137 -14.86 -4.47 12.91
C MET A 137 -13.70 -5.35 12.45
N LEU A 138 -12.64 -4.72 11.92
CA LEU A 138 -11.34 -5.36 11.73
C LEU A 138 -10.73 -5.68 13.11
N THR A 139 -10.48 -6.95 13.39
CA THR A 139 -9.94 -7.40 14.68
C THR A 139 -8.52 -7.92 14.61
N GLU A 140 -8.14 -8.55 13.51
CA GLU A 140 -6.81 -9.16 13.37
C GLU A 140 -6.26 -9.01 11.96
N ILE A 141 -4.93 -8.93 11.86
CA ILE A 141 -4.17 -9.03 10.62
C ILE A 141 -3.30 -10.29 10.71
N VAL A 142 -3.46 -11.19 9.77
CA VAL A 142 -2.69 -12.44 9.66
C VAL A 142 -1.64 -12.24 8.57
N VAL A 143 -0.38 -12.14 8.98
CA VAL A 143 0.76 -11.98 8.07
C VAL A 143 1.40 -13.35 7.87
N PRO A 144 1.54 -13.86 6.64
CA PRO A 144 2.18 -15.15 6.40
C PRO A 144 3.62 -15.19 6.91
N VAL A 145 4.02 -16.37 7.36
CA VAL A 145 5.43 -16.62 7.70
C VAL A 145 6.26 -16.54 6.43
N GLN A 146 7.38 -15.84 6.52
CA GLN A 146 8.30 -15.77 5.37
C GLN A 146 8.97 -17.12 5.13
N VAL A 147 8.94 -17.56 3.89
CA VAL A 147 9.59 -18.79 3.43
C VAL A 147 11.03 -18.51 3.00
N PRO A 148 11.90 -19.54 2.95
CA PRO A 148 13.26 -19.39 2.42
C PRO A 148 13.27 -18.75 1.02
N GLY A 149 14.24 -17.88 0.78
CA GLY A 149 14.36 -17.18 -0.49
C GLY A 149 13.31 -16.10 -0.74
N ALA A 150 12.52 -15.72 0.28
CA ALA A 150 11.57 -14.62 0.19
C ALA A 150 12.19 -13.30 0.65
N GLY A 151 11.84 -12.21 -0.04
CA GLY A 151 12.20 -10.85 0.33
C GLY A 151 11.03 -9.90 0.10
N ALA A 152 10.84 -8.96 1.01
CA ALA A 152 9.83 -7.93 0.91
C ALA A 152 10.42 -6.56 1.18
N ALA A 153 9.95 -5.53 0.46
CA ALA A 153 10.41 -4.16 0.63
C ALA A 153 9.26 -3.16 0.43
N PHE A 154 9.34 -2.06 1.15
CA PHE A 154 8.43 -0.93 1.00
C PHE A 154 9.22 0.32 0.62
N GLU A 155 8.70 1.06 -0.35
CA GLU A 155 9.23 2.36 -0.78
C GLU A 155 8.13 3.42 -0.75
N LYS A 156 8.48 4.62 -0.31
CA LYS A 156 7.59 5.76 -0.23
C LYS A 156 8.26 7.01 -0.78
N LEU A 157 7.56 7.70 -1.65
CA LEU A 157 7.88 9.05 -2.08
C LEU A 157 6.93 10.04 -1.40
N ALA A 158 7.48 10.97 -0.67
CA ALA A 158 6.75 12.08 -0.03
C ALA A 158 7.58 13.36 -0.14
N TYR A 159 7.04 14.53 0.21
CA TYR A 159 7.79 15.78 0.22
C TYR A 159 8.89 15.79 1.29
N ARG A 160 8.57 15.19 2.45
CA ARG A 160 9.45 15.12 3.61
C ARG A 160 9.69 13.67 3.98
N SER A 161 10.78 13.41 4.67
CA SER A 161 11.13 12.07 5.17
C SER A 161 10.23 11.57 6.30
N SER A 162 9.51 12.48 6.96
CA SER A 162 8.52 12.17 8.00
C SER A 162 7.39 13.19 8.03
N ILE A 163 6.30 12.87 8.72
CA ILE A 163 5.12 13.74 8.90
C ILE A 163 4.50 14.10 7.54
N ASP A 164 4.41 13.13 6.66
CA ASP A 164 3.85 13.37 5.33
C ASP A 164 3.11 12.16 4.76
N TYR A 165 2.12 12.45 3.92
CA TYR A 165 1.44 11.44 3.13
C TYR A 165 2.27 11.06 1.89
N ALA A 166 2.11 9.84 1.44
CA ALA A 166 2.76 9.39 0.22
C ALA A 166 2.17 10.09 -1.01
N MET A 167 3.04 10.57 -1.89
CA MET A 167 2.68 10.91 -3.28
C MET A 167 2.49 9.63 -4.11
N VAL A 168 3.39 8.68 -3.88
CA VAL A 168 3.39 7.31 -4.42
C VAL A 168 4.09 6.43 -3.38
N SER A 169 3.58 5.23 -3.17
CA SER A 169 4.29 4.20 -2.43
C SER A 169 4.20 2.86 -3.16
N ALA A 170 5.08 1.92 -2.83
CA ALA A 170 5.05 0.58 -3.38
C ALA A 170 5.46 -0.44 -2.33
N GLY A 171 4.67 -1.51 -2.21
CA GLY A 171 5.04 -2.74 -1.52
C GLY A 171 5.39 -3.81 -2.53
N ALA A 172 6.56 -4.43 -2.41
CA ALA A 172 6.99 -5.52 -3.27
C ALA A 172 7.35 -6.75 -2.46
N PHE A 173 6.99 -7.91 -2.97
CA PHE A 173 7.38 -9.23 -2.48
C PHE A 173 7.98 -10.02 -3.63
N VAL A 174 9.11 -10.68 -3.38
CA VAL A 174 9.79 -11.56 -4.34
C VAL A 174 10.23 -12.82 -3.61
N GLN A 175 9.99 -13.97 -4.21
CA GLN A 175 10.51 -15.27 -3.76
C GLN A 175 11.38 -15.84 -4.86
N THR A 176 12.56 -16.34 -4.49
CA THR A 176 13.54 -16.93 -5.41
C THR A 176 13.86 -18.36 -5.04
N GLU A 177 14.09 -19.18 -6.06
CA GLU A 177 14.58 -20.55 -5.93
C GLU A 177 15.58 -20.85 -7.07
N GLY A 178 16.69 -21.51 -6.79
CA GLY A 178 17.70 -21.83 -7.82
C GLY A 178 18.29 -20.62 -8.56
N GLY A 179 18.27 -19.40 -7.95
CA GLY A 179 18.74 -18.17 -8.61
C GLY A 179 17.70 -17.56 -9.57
N ARG A 180 16.48 -18.07 -9.59
CA ARG A 180 15.37 -17.57 -10.41
C ARG A 180 14.23 -17.09 -9.57
N THR A 181 13.45 -16.17 -10.10
CA THR A 181 12.20 -15.71 -9.45
C THR A 181 11.15 -16.81 -9.56
N LEU A 182 10.67 -17.28 -8.41
CA LEU A 182 9.57 -18.23 -8.31
C LEU A 182 8.21 -17.51 -8.28
N ARG A 183 8.14 -16.45 -7.49
CA ARG A 183 6.93 -15.66 -7.27
C ARG A 183 7.29 -14.18 -7.04
N ALA A 184 6.45 -13.30 -7.54
CA ALA A 184 6.59 -11.85 -7.28
C ALA A 184 5.22 -11.18 -7.21
N ARG A 185 5.09 -10.18 -6.32
CA ARG A 185 3.93 -9.28 -6.23
C ARG A 185 4.41 -7.84 -6.08
N LEU A 186 3.65 -6.92 -6.66
CA LEU A 186 3.87 -5.49 -6.55
C LEU A 186 2.51 -4.81 -6.35
N VAL A 187 2.43 -3.95 -5.34
CA VAL A 187 1.23 -3.19 -5.02
C VAL A 187 1.61 -1.72 -4.89
N ILE A 188 0.93 -0.85 -5.64
CA ILE A 188 1.16 0.60 -5.63
C ILE A 188 0.15 1.25 -4.69
N GLY A 189 0.63 2.11 -3.81
CA GLY A 189 -0.17 2.91 -2.88
C GLY A 189 -0.23 4.39 -3.24
N ALA A 190 -1.17 5.10 -2.64
CA ALA A 190 -1.39 6.54 -2.74
C ALA A 190 -1.83 7.08 -4.12
N VAL A 191 -2.09 6.23 -5.10
CA VAL A 191 -2.43 6.64 -6.48
C VAL A 191 -3.89 6.41 -6.84
N ALA A 192 -4.55 5.45 -6.21
CA ALA A 192 -5.92 5.04 -6.52
C ALA A 192 -6.82 5.02 -5.27
N ARG A 193 -8.09 4.68 -5.45
CA ARG A 193 -9.10 4.61 -4.37
C ARG A 193 -8.79 3.52 -3.33
N GLY A 194 -8.05 2.50 -3.72
CA GLY A 194 -7.46 1.45 -2.88
C GLY A 194 -6.03 1.18 -3.31
N PRO A 195 -5.28 0.32 -2.61
CA PRO A 195 -4.00 -0.19 -3.07
C PRO A 195 -4.17 -0.88 -4.44
N LEU A 196 -3.27 -0.63 -5.37
CA LEU A 196 -3.35 -1.10 -6.76
C LEU A 196 -2.36 -2.25 -6.99
N SER A 197 -2.85 -3.48 -7.05
CA SER A 197 -2.05 -4.65 -7.41
C SER A 197 -1.74 -4.66 -8.90
N ILE A 198 -0.48 -4.94 -9.25
CA ILE A 198 -0.01 -5.00 -10.63
C ILE A 198 -0.01 -6.46 -11.10
N ALA A 199 -1.01 -6.83 -11.89
CA ALA A 199 -1.28 -8.21 -12.27
C ALA A 199 -0.20 -8.88 -13.13
N THR A 200 0.56 -8.11 -13.89
CA THR A 200 1.58 -8.61 -14.82
C THR A 200 2.90 -9.01 -14.17
N VAL A 201 3.14 -8.60 -12.93
CA VAL A 201 4.41 -8.77 -12.20
C VAL A 201 4.87 -10.21 -12.18
N GLU A 202 4.00 -11.11 -11.74
CA GLU A 202 4.35 -12.54 -11.64
C GLU A 202 4.66 -13.12 -13.01
N LYS A 203 3.84 -12.85 -14.02
CA LYS A 203 4.04 -13.33 -15.39
C LYS A 203 5.38 -12.87 -15.98
N THR A 204 5.76 -11.61 -15.74
CA THR A 204 6.97 -11.01 -16.31
C THR A 204 8.23 -11.50 -15.61
N LEU A 205 8.19 -11.68 -14.27
CA LEU A 205 9.39 -12.02 -13.49
C LEU A 205 9.56 -13.53 -13.27
N LYS A 206 8.51 -14.33 -13.32
CA LYS A 206 8.56 -15.77 -13.05
C LYS A 206 9.53 -16.50 -13.99
N ASN A 207 10.38 -17.34 -13.41
CA ASN A 207 11.43 -18.09 -14.09
C ASN A 207 12.56 -17.24 -14.70
N ARG A 208 12.53 -15.90 -14.56
CA ARG A 208 13.67 -15.04 -14.92
C ARG A 208 14.78 -15.13 -13.87
N PRO A 209 16.02 -14.85 -14.24
CA PRO A 209 17.10 -14.70 -13.26
C PRO A 209 16.70 -13.72 -12.16
N ALA A 210 16.98 -14.03 -10.92
CA ALA A 210 16.73 -13.12 -9.81
C ALA A 210 17.53 -11.84 -10.00
N GLY A 211 16.85 -10.68 -10.05
CA GLY A 211 17.47 -9.39 -10.29
C GLY A 211 17.65 -9.02 -11.78
N ASP A 212 16.97 -9.70 -12.68
CA ASP A 212 16.90 -9.31 -14.10
C ASP A 212 16.39 -7.87 -14.22
N GLN A 213 17.33 -6.93 -14.45
CA GLN A 213 17.06 -5.50 -14.48
C GLN A 213 16.14 -5.10 -15.64
N GLN A 214 16.21 -5.82 -16.77
CA GLN A 214 15.32 -5.57 -17.89
C GLN A 214 13.87 -5.93 -17.53
N ALA A 215 13.65 -7.11 -16.97
CA ALA A 215 12.33 -7.54 -16.55
C ALA A 215 11.75 -6.66 -15.41
N ILE A 216 12.60 -6.22 -14.46
CA ILE A 216 12.18 -5.27 -13.41
C ILE A 216 11.78 -3.92 -14.03
N ASN A 217 12.50 -3.42 -15.04
CA ASN A 217 12.15 -2.19 -15.75
C ASN A 217 10.82 -2.34 -16.53
N GLU A 218 10.61 -3.47 -17.20
CA GLU A 218 9.35 -3.77 -17.91
C GLU A 218 8.15 -3.71 -16.94
N VAL A 219 8.27 -4.36 -15.79
CA VAL A 219 7.23 -4.30 -14.72
C VAL A 219 7.03 -2.88 -14.21
N ALA A 220 8.10 -2.13 -13.99
CA ALA A 220 8.01 -0.77 -13.46
C ALA A 220 7.29 0.18 -14.45
N ILE A 221 7.53 0.03 -15.75
CA ILE A 221 6.82 0.77 -16.81
C ILE A 221 5.35 0.36 -16.86
N ASP A 222 5.07 -0.94 -16.80
CA ASP A 222 3.69 -1.43 -16.77
C ASP A 222 2.91 -0.96 -15.54
N ALA A 223 3.54 -0.92 -14.36
CA ALA A 223 2.96 -0.34 -13.17
C ALA A 223 2.61 1.15 -13.35
N MET A 224 3.48 1.92 -14.02
CA MET A 224 3.23 3.32 -14.35
C MET A 224 2.01 3.45 -15.28
N ASN A 225 1.97 2.68 -16.37
CA ASN A 225 0.89 2.71 -17.35
C ASN A 225 -0.44 2.29 -16.72
N THR A 226 -0.43 1.26 -15.87
CA THR A 226 -1.61 0.82 -15.13
C THR A 226 -2.11 1.89 -14.16
N ALA A 227 -1.22 2.53 -13.42
CA ALA A 227 -1.57 3.55 -12.43
C ALA A 227 -2.09 4.86 -13.06
N GLU A 228 -1.67 5.21 -14.28
CA GLU A 228 -2.07 6.43 -14.98
C GLU A 228 -3.60 6.58 -15.05
N ALA A 229 -4.32 5.48 -15.26
CA ALA A 229 -5.79 5.46 -15.33
C ALA A 229 -6.49 5.81 -14.00
N PHE A 230 -5.77 5.86 -12.89
CA PHE A 230 -6.33 6.08 -11.54
C PHE A 230 -5.85 7.38 -10.89
N ILE A 231 -4.71 7.93 -11.33
CA ILE A 231 -4.12 9.13 -10.74
C ILE A 231 -4.98 10.35 -11.05
N ALA A 232 -5.45 11.01 -10.01
CA ALA A 232 -6.25 12.21 -10.08
C ALA A 232 -5.53 13.40 -9.44
N ASN A 233 -6.00 14.61 -9.68
CA ASN A 233 -5.53 15.83 -9.02
C ASN A 233 -6.06 15.93 -7.58
N ASN A 234 -5.90 14.86 -6.82
CA ASN A 234 -6.34 14.74 -5.43
C ASN A 234 -5.27 15.17 -4.41
N MET A 235 -4.09 15.52 -4.90
CA MET A 235 -2.95 16.07 -4.15
C MET A 235 -2.39 17.30 -4.86
N THR A 236 -1.47 18.00 -4.22
CA THR A 236 -0.86 19.23 -4.77
C THR A 236 0.17 19.01 -5.87
N GLN A 237 0.67 17.76 -6.04
CA GLN A 237 1.65 17.43 -7.07
C GLN A 237 1.01 17.24 -8.44
N PRO A 238 1.71 17.63 -9.52
CA PRO A 238 1.29 17.35 -10.89
C PRO A 238 1.06 15.85 -11.12
N ILE A 239 0.00 15.54 -11.85
CA ILE A 239 -0.36 14.15 -12.20
C ILE A 239 0.80 13.49 -12.95
N GLU A 240 1.39 14.17 -13.93
CA GLU A 240 2.48 13.67 -14.77
C GLU A 240 3.72 13.29 -13.96
N TYR A 241 4.04 14.09 -12.93
CA TYR A 241 5.15 13.79 -12.02
C TYR A 241 4.85 12.53 -11.21
N ARG A 242 3.66 12.45 -10.60
CA ARG A 242 3.25 11.29 -9.81
C ARG A 242 3.22 10.02 -10.66
N THR A 243 2.70 10.11 -11.89
CA THR A 243 2.68 8.98 -12.84
C THR A 243 4.09 8.47 -13.12
N LYS A 244 5.03 9.34 -13.47
CA LYS A 244 6.44 8.95 -13.69
C LYS A 244 7.07 8.35 -12.46
N MET A 245 6.77 8.87 -11.26
CA MET A 245 7.33 8.37 -10.00
C MET A 245 6.84 6.97 -9.64
N VAL A 246 5.70 6.51 -10.16
CA VAL A 246 5.26 5.11 -9.99
C VAL A 246 6.33 4.15 -10.50
N SER A 247 6.88 4.35 -11.70
CA SER A 247 7.92 3.46 -12.24
C SER A 247 9.19 3.48 -11.40
N VAL A 248 9.59 4.64 -10.90
CA VAL A 248 10.80 4.78 -10.07
C VAL A 248 10.65 4.05 -8.74
N ILE A 249 9.52 4.23 -8.07
CA ILE A 249 9.24 3.63 -6.75
C ILE A 249 8.99 2.13 -6.88
N ALA A 250 8.27 1.69 -7.90
CA ALA A 250 8.06 0.28 -8.23
C ALA A 250 9.39 -0.45 -8.47
N LYS A 251 10.27 0.13 -9.29
CA LYS A 251 11.61 -0.41 -9.55
C LYS A 251 12.43 -0.54 -8.27
N ARG A 252 12.47 0.50 -7.43
CA ARG A 252 13.22 0.46 -6.16
C ARG A 252 12.70 -0.63 -5.23
N ALA A 253 11.38 -0.72 -5.06
CA ALA A 253 10.76 -1.73 -4.21
C ALA A 253 11.07 -3.16 -4.70
N LEU A 254 10.93 -3.44 -5.99
CA LEU A 254 11.24 -4.75 -6.57
C LEU A 254 12.74 -5.10 -6.45
N THR A 255 13.63 -4.16 -6.74
CA THR A 255 15.09 -4.37 -6.61
C THR A 255 15.44 -4.74 -5.18
N ARG A 256 15.00 -3.96 -4.18
CA ARG A 256 15.28 -4.23 -2.76
C ARG A 256 14.64 -5.54 -2.28
N ALA A 257 13.41 -5.84 -2.72
CA ALA A 257 12.78 -7.12 -2.39
C ALA A 257 13.57 -8.30 -2.95
N THR A 258 14.07 -8.19 -4.19
CA THR A 258 14.89 -9.21 -4.82
C THR A 258 16.24 -9.37 -4.13
N GLU A 259 16.93 -8.30 -3.80
CA GLU A 259 18.19 -8.33 -3.05
C GLU A 259 18.03 -9.06 -1.71
N ARG A 260 16.94 -8.82 -0.99
CA ARG A 260 16.61 -9.52 0.26
C ARG A 260 16.31 -11.00 0.02
N ALA A 261 15.55 -11.32 -1.03
CA ALA A 261 15.23 -12.70 -1.38
C ALA A 261 16.49 -13.52 -1.69
N VAL A 262 17.46 -12.92 -2.37
CA VAL A 262 18.75 -13.56 -2.71
C VAL A 262 19.65 -13.69 -1.48
N SER A 263 19.73 -12.65 -0.62
CA SER A 263 20.60 -12.65 0.56
C SER A 263 20.15 -13.62 1.66
N GLN A 264 18.84 -13.87 1.79
CA GLN A 264 18.30 -14.82 2.77
C GLN A 264 18.60 -16.29 2.47
N LYS A 265 19.06 -16.62 1.26
CA LYS A 265 19.56 -17.98 0.96
C LYS A 265 20.73 -18.41 1.85
N GLY A 266 21.63 -17.49 2.19
CA GLY A 266 22.79 -17.79 3.03
C GLY A 266 22.47 -17.95 4.53
N PHE A 267 21.31 -17.50 5.00
CA PHE A 267 20.98 -17.49 6.43
C PHE A 267 20.34 -18.79 6.92
N LEU A 268 19.72 -19.56 6.04
CA LEU A 268 19.02 -20.82 6.36
C LEU A 268 19.85 -22.07 6.05
N GLU A 269 20.88 -21.96 5.18
CA GLU A 269 21.84 -23.04 4.94
C GLU A 269 22.95 -23.12 6.01
N ALA A 270 23.05 -22.10 6.88
CA ALA A 270 24.05 -22.02 7.95
C ALA A 270 23.53 -22.44 9.34
N LYS A 271 22.35 -23.03 9.43
CA LYS A 271 21.76 -23.64 10.63
C LYS A 271 21.40 -25.08 10.36
#